data_60736ff5c6e44fe5eeeced03f3ac95de
#
_entry.id   60736ff5c6e44fe5eeeced03f3ac95de
#
_cell.length_a   1.000
_cell.length_b   1.000
_cell.length_c   1.000
_cell.angle_alpha   90.00
_cell.angle_beta   90.00
_cell.angle_gamma   90.00
#
_symmetry.space_group_name_H-M   'P 1'
#
loop_
_entity.id
_entity.type
_entity.pdbx_description
1 polymer ?
#
loop_
_entity_poly.entity_id
_entity_poly.type
_entity_poly.pdbx_seq_one_letter_code
_entity_poly.pdbx_strand_id
1 'polypeptide(L)'
;MCGLSGEIRFDGGRPDIAAVERMTDRLAPRGPDGRGLWSQGPVALGHRRLKIIDLSECGAQPMTDPGARLTGVFNGCVYNYRELRDELHALGHRFFSHSDTEVVLKAYQQWGADCVDRFRGMFAFVIVEQDTGRVVLARDRVGIKPLYLSATSERLRFASSLPALLAAGGVDTSLDPVALHQYLSWHATVVAPRTVLNGVRKLPPATVRVVEPDGTQHDRRYWHPLHTRRPEFADLSADDWTDAILDALRTAVRRRMVADVPVGVLLSGGLDSSLIVALLADEGQRDLATFSVGFESEGDEDGDEFHYSDLVARHFDTRHHQLMVPSDRVAGALDGAVRAMSEPMMSHDVVAFHLLSEQVAKEVKVVQSGQGADEVFAGYDWYPAMAGAPRERAAEAYVDAYADRSHADMADVLRPEMLPDRDTSAEFIHEHMAQDGADTALDAQLRLDTLVMMVDDPVKRVDNMTMDWGLEARVPFLDHELMELAAACPPELKLADGGKGVLKAAGRRVLPREVVDRPKGYFPVPAIRHMAGPVLQRVRDTLTAPEARARGVFREEYVERLLAAPDAHRTRRGANSLWQIALLETWLQTHGIR
;
A
#
# COMPACT_ATOMS: atom_id res chain seq x y z
N MET A 1 -8.31 -11.66 -0.91
CA MET A 1 -7.62 -10.91 -1.98
C MET A 1 -6.94 -11.85 -2.94
N CYS A 2 -6.51 -11.33 -4.10
CA CYS A 2 -6.16 -12.18 -5.23
C CYS A 2 -4.87 -11.69 -5.91
N GLY A 3 -4.42 -12.42 -6.91
CA GLY A 3 -3.43 -11.97 -7.85
C GLY A 3 -4.01 -12.00 -9.25
N LEU A 4 -3.96 -10.89 -9.97
CA LEU A 4 -4.37 -10.79 -11.36
C LEU A 4 -3.16 -10.55 -12.27
N SER A 5 -3.24 -11.05 -13.51
CA SER A 5 -2.24 -10.87 -14.56
C SER A 5 -2.88 -10.95 -15.94
N GLY A 6 -2.20 -10.46 -16.95
CA GLY A 6 -2.66 -10.61 -18.33
C GLY A 6 -1.77 -9.95 -19.35
N GLU A 7 -2.11 -10.19 -20.62
CA GLU A 7 -1.49 -9.60 -21.79
C GLU A 7 -2.56 -9.18 -22.81
N ILE A 8 -2.39 -7.99 -23.38
CA ILE A 8 -3.18 -7.45 -24.50
C ILE A 8 -2.23 -7.23 -25.66
N ARG A 9 -2.56 -7.73 -26.86
CA ARG A 9 -1.80 -7.49 -28.09
C ARG A 9 -2.47 -6.42 -28.94
N PHE A 10 -1.67 -5.57 -29.56
CA PHE A 10 -2.13 -4.46 -30.43
C PHE A 10 -1.80 -4.70 -31.91
N ASP A 11 -0.91 -5.64 -32.18
CA ASP A 11 -0.41 -5.97 -33.54
C ASP A 11 -1.25 -7.04 -34.25
N GLY A 12 -2.42 -7.39 -33.73
CA GLY A 12 -3.28 -8.46 -34.26
C GLY A 12 -2.77 -9.89 -33.94
N GLY A 13 -1.64 -10.00 -33.21
CA GLY A 13 -1.08 -11.28 -32.79
C GLY A 13 -1.87 -11.93 -31.64
N ARG A 14 -1.52 -13.18 -31.34
CA ARG A 14 -2.04 -13.87 -30.15
C ARG A 14 -1.20 -13.53 -28.93
N PRO A 15 -1.81 -13.46 -27.73
CA PRO A 15 -1.08 -13.24 -26.50
C PRO A 15 -0.16 -14.43 -26.19
N ASP A 16 0.95 -14.15 -25.51
CA ASP A 16 1.87 -15.17 -24.99
C ASP A 16 1.27 -15.81 -23.73
N ILE A 17 0.51 -16.90 -23.93
CA ILE A 17 -0.14 -17.64 -22.84
C ILE A 17 0.88 -18.12 -21.82
N ALA A 18 2.05 -18.60 -22.25
CA ALA A 18 3.08 -19.09 -21.35
C ALA A 18 3.64 -17.96 -20.46
N ALA A 19 3.75 -16.73 -20.99
CA ALA A 19 4.12 -15.57 -20.16
C ALA A 19 3.03 -15.25 -19.14
N VAL A 20 1.74 -15.29 -19.51
CA VAL A 20 0.63 -15.09 -18.58
C VAL A 20 0.60 -16.18 -17.52
N GLU A 21 0.87 -17.43 -17.88
CA GLU A 21 1.00 -18.54 -16.92
C GLU A 21 2.12 -18.30 -15.92
N ARG A 22 3.32 -17.93 -16.37
CA ARG A 22 4.45 -17.60 -15.47
C ARG A 22 4.12 -16.45 -14.52
N MET A 23 3.47 -15.37 -15.02
CA MET A 23 2.98 -14.28 -14.17
C MET A 23 1.98 -14.77 -13.13
N THR A 24 1.00 -15.57 -13.56
CA THR A 24 -0.03 -16.14 -12.69
C THR A 24 0.58 -17.04 -11.62
N ASP A 25 1.55 -17.87 -11.98
CA ASP A 25 2.20 -18.78 -11.04
C ASP A 25 3.08 -18.04 -10.03
N ARG A 26 3.71 -16.93 -10.43
CA ARG A 26 4.45 -16.05 -9.49
C ARG A 26 3.55 -15.39 -8.45
N LEU A 27 2.25 -15.22 -8.76
CA LEU A 27 1.23 -14.67 -7.86
C LEU A 27 0.59 -15.73 -6.94
N ALA A 28 1.02 -17.00 -6.96
CA ALA A 28 0.43 -18.07 -6.16
C ALA A 28 0.31 -17.77 -4.66
N PRO A 29 1.30 -17.14 -3.99
CA PRO A 29 1.17 -16.79 -2.57
C PRO A 29 -0.01 -15.86 -2.28
N ARG A 30 -0.31 -14.91 -3.17
CA ARG A 30 -1.43 -13.97 -3.02
C ARG A 30 -2.80 -14.64 -3.06
N GLY A 31 -2.92 -15.75 -3.79
CA GLY A 31 -4.19 -16.46 -3.96
C GLY A 31 -4.00 -17.97 -4.04
N PRO A 32 -3.79 -18.63 -2.87
CA PRO A 32 -3.52 -20.06 -2.82
C PRO A 32 -4.74 -20.96 -3.10
N ASP A 33 -5.96 -20.41 -3.01
CA ASP A 33 -7.20 -21.19 -3.01
C ASP A 33 -7.74 -21.51 -4.43
N GLY A 34 -7.17 -20.91 -5.47
CA GLY A 34 -7.61 -21.18 -6.85
C GLY A 34 -6.71 -20.57 -7.92
N ARG A 35 -6.76 -21.15 -9.12
CA ARG A 35 -6.03 -20.69 -10.31
C ARG A 35 -6.96 -20.69 -11.51
N GLY A 36 -6.94 -19.64 -12.31
CA GLY A 36 -7.70 -19.57 -13.55
C GLY A 36 -6.93 -18.89 -14.66
N LEU A 37 -7.20 -19.31 -15.88
CA LEU A 37 -6.68 -18.72 -17.12
C LEU A 37 -7.84 -18.59 -18.12
N TRP A 38 -7.81 -17.51 -18.89
CA TRP A 38 -8.76 -17.29 -19.98
C TRP A 38 -8.05 -16.58 -21.12
N SER A 39 -8.42 -16.88 -22.35
CA SER A 39 -7.91 -16.18 -23.53
C SER A 39 -8.95 -16.14 -24.64
N GLN A 40 -9.08 -14.97 -25.26
CA GLN A 40 -9.90 -14.77 -26.46
C GLN A 40 -9.30 -13.65 -27.30
N GLY A 41 -9.15 -13.90 -28.60
CA GLY A 41 -8.57 -12.92 -29.53
C GLY A 41 -7.18 -12.48 -29.09
N PRO A 42 -6.93 -11.16 -28.98
CA PRO A 42 -5.63 -10.61 -28.61
C PRO A 42 -5.40 -10.53 -27.09
N VAL A 43 -6.31 -11.03 -26.25
CA VAL A 43 -6.25 -10.88 -24.79
C VAL A 43 -6.12 -12.23 -24.09
N ALA A 44 -5.27 -12.29 -23.09
CA ALA A 44 -5.20 -13.38 -22.11
C ALA A 44 -5.20 -12.82 -20.69
N LEU A 45 -5.94 -13.49 -19.80
CA LEU A 45 -6.08 -13.16 -18.38
C LEU A 45 -5.66 -14.35 -17.53
N GLY A 46 -4.99 -14.08 -16.43
CA GLY A 46 -4.65 -15.04 -15.39
C GLY A 46 -5.06 -14.54 -14.01
N HIS A 47 -5.42 -15.48 -13.14
CA HIS A 47 -5.88 -15.14 -11.79
C HIS A 47 -5.45 -16.18 -10.76
N ARG A 48 -5.09 -15.70 -9.57
CA ARG A 48 -4.91 -16.46 -8.33
C ARG A 48 -5.89 -15.99 -7.30
N ARG A 49 -6.71 -16.89 -6.77
CA ARG A 49 -7.83 -16.58 -5.87
C ARG A 49 -7.51 -16.87 -4.42
N LEU A 50 -7.80 -15.90 -3.55
CA LEU A 50 -7.98 -16.09 -2.11
C LEU A 50 -9.48 -16.00 -1.83
N LYS A 51 -10.10 -17.09 -1.38
CA LYS A 51 -11.54 -17.19 -1.14
C LYS A 51 -11.92 -16.50 0.16
N ILE A 52 -12.57 -15.33 0.06
CA ILE A 52 -13.03 -14.51 1.19
C ILE A 52 -14.54 -14.23 1.05
N ILE A 53 -15.01 -13.86 -0.14
CA ILE A 53 -16.41 -13.66 -0.49
C ILE A 53 -16.77 -14.71 -1.53
N ASP A 54 -17.92 -15.37 -1.37
CA ASP A 54 -18.39 -16.51 -2.17
C ASP A 54 -17.34 -17.64 -2.23
N LEU A 55 -17.35 -18.51 -1.23
CA LEU A 55 -16.36 -19.60 -1.12
C LEU A 55 -16.56 -20.70 -2.17
N SER A 56 -17.64 -20.63 -2.98
CA SER A 56 -17.96 -21.58 -4.05
C SER A 56 -17.12 -21.36 -5.30
N GLU A 57 -17.22 -22.30 -6.24
CA GLU A 57 -16.59 -22.17 -7.56
C GLU A 57 -17.31 -21.17 -8.48
N CYS A 58 -18.54 -20.71 -8.13
CA CYS A 58 -19.23 -19.67 -8.87
C CYS A 58 -18.51 -18.32 -8.83
N GLY A 59 -17.71 -18.09 -7.76
CA GLY A 59 -16.83 -16.92 -7.64
C GLY A 59 -15.44 -17.10 -8.27
N ALA A 60 -15.21 -18.16 -9.07
CA ALA A 60 -13.91 -18.37 -9.73
C ALA A 60 -13.62 -17.29 -10.77
N GLN A 61 -12.32 -17.02 -10.96
CA GLN A 61 -11.84 -16.01 -11.90
C GLN A 61 -10.72 -16.57 -12.79
N PRO A 62 -10.53 -16.08 -14.04
CA PRO A 62 -11.30 -15.00 -14.69
C PRO A 62 -12.79 -15.34 -14.75
N MET A 63 -13.65 -14.36 -14.37
CA MET A 63 -15.09 -14.53 -14.38
C MET A 63 -15.66 -14.04 -15.70
N THR A 64 -16.44 -14.89 -16.34
CA THR A 64 -17.12 -14.56 -17.61
C THR A 64 -18.63 -14.44 -17.38
N ASP A 65 -19.20 -13.34 -17.84
CA ASP A 65 -20.63 -13.14 -17.95
C ASP A 65 -21.04 -13.25 -19.42
N PRO A 66 -21.60 -14.39 -19.85
CA PRO A 66 -21.96 -14.60 -21.26
C PRO A 66 -23.06 -13.65 -21.73
N GLY A 67 -23.99 -13.28 -20.84
CA GLY A 67 -25.11 -12.38 -21.16
C GLY A 67 -24.65 -10.94 -21.39
N ALA A 68 -23.63 -10.48 -20.63
CA ALA A 68 -23.03 -9.18 -20.79
C ALA A 68 -21.87 -9.16 -21.80
N ARG A 69 -21.39 -10.33 -22.24
CA ARG A 69 -20.21 -10.49 -23.08
C ARG A 69 -18.96 -9.82 -22.48
N LEU A 70 -18.83 -9.95 -21.17
CA LEU A 70 -17.72 -9.42 -20.36
C LEU A 70 -16.93 -10.56 -19.74
N THR A 71 -15.61 -10.39 -19.67
CA THR A 71 -14.73 -11.25 -18.86
C THR A 71 -13.85 -10.37 -18.00
N GLY A 72 -13.71 -10.69 -16.71
CA GLY A 72 -12.90 -9.86 -15.81
C GLY A 72 -12.08 -10.64 -14.80
N VAL A 73 -11.04 -9.98 -14.33
CA VAL A 73 -10.24 -10.38 -13.17
C VAL A 73 -10.23 -9.23 -12.16
N PHE A 74 -10.37 -9.58 -10.89
CA PHE A 74 -10.53 -8.64 -9.80
C PHE A 74 -9.66 -9.04 -8.60
N ASN A 75 -8.93 -8.09 -8.06
CA ASN A 75 -8.17 -8.20 -6.83
C ASN A 75 -8.65 -7.13 -5.85
N GLY A 76 -9.46 -7.50 -4.87
CA GLY A 76 -9.98 -6.51 -3.93
C GLY A 76 -11.21 -6.97 -3.16
N CYS A 77 -11.93 -5.98 -2.61
CA CYS A 77 -13.22 -6.10 -1.98
C CYS A 77 -14.03 -4.82 -2.19
N VAL A 78 -15.23 -4.94 -2.77
CA VAL A 78 -16.22 -3.86 -2.83
C VAL A 78 -17.14 -3.99 -1.63
N TYR A 79 -16.90 -3.22 -0.56
CA TYR A 79 -17.59 -3.37 0.72
C TYR A 79 -19.11 -3.17 0.64
N ASN A 80 -19.57 -2.31 -0.28
CA ASN A 80 -20.99 -2.08 -0.54
C ASN A 80 -21.56 -2.94 -1.67
N TYR A 81 -20.98 -4.12 -1.93
CA TYR A 81 -21.41 -4.97 -3.05
C TYR A 81 -22.85 -5.47 -2.88
N ARG A 82 -23.33 -5.64 -1.64
CA ARG A 82 -24.71 -6.12 -1.39
C ARG A 82 -25.73 -5.06 -1.79
N GLU A 83 -25.51 -3.81 -1.39
CA GLU A 83 -26.36 -2.66 -1.76
C GLU A 83 -26.37 -2.44 -3.29
N LEU A 84 -25.18 -2.52 -3.91
CA LEU A 84 -25.08 -2.42 -5.37
C LEU A 84 -25.76 -3.58 -6.08
N ARG A 85 -25.68 -4.79 -5.53
CA ARG A 85 -26.38 -5.97 -6.04
C ARG A 85 -27.89 -5.77 -6.03
N ASP A 86 -28.44 -5.26 -4.94
CA ASP A 86 -29.88 -4.99 -4.79
C ASP A 86 -30.32 -3.91 -5.79
N GLU A 87 -29.56 -2.84 -5.96
CA GLU A 87 -29.81 -1.80 -6.97
C GLU A 87 -29.79 -2.38 -8.39
N LEU A 88 -28.75 -3.14 -8.74
CA LEU A 88 -28.62 -3.77 -10.05
C LEU A 88 -29.74 -4.80 -10.30
N HIS A 89 -30.15 -5.53 -9.28
CA HIS A 89 -31.28 -6.45 -9.38
C HIS A 89 -32.58 -5.71 -9.67
N ALA A 90 -32.81 -4.57 -9.04
CA ALA A 90 -33.95 -3.70 -9.31
C ALA A 90 -33.93 -3.12 -10.74
N LEU A 91 -32.74 -2.93 -11.33
CA LEU A 91 -32.54 -2.52 -12.73
C LEU A 91 -32.67 -3.70 -13.73
N GLY A 92 -32.97 -4.92 -13.24
CA GLY A 92 -33.25 -6.08 -14.08
C GLY A 92 -32.07 -7.02 -14.31
N HIS A 93 -30.91 -6.76 -13.69
CA HIS A 93 -29.76 -7.67 -13.78
C HIS A 93 -30.01 -8.97 -13.00
N ARG A 94 -29.54 -10.08 -13.55
CA ARG A 94 -29.58 -11.39 -12.89
C ARG A 94 -28.18 -11.82 -12.53
N PHE A 95 -28.05 -12.48 -11.40
CA PHE A 95 -26.78 -12.93 -10.83
C PHE A 95 -26.72 -14.46 -10.77
N PHE A 96 -25.53 -15.02 -10.99
CA PHE A 96 -25.26 -16.46 -10.92
C PHE A 96 -24.32 -16.85 -9.77
N SER A 97 -23.72 -15.86 -9.09
CA SER A 97 -22.84 -16.04 -7.94
C SER A 97 -23.25 -15.13 -6.78
N HIS A 98 -22.60 -15.28 -5.64
CA HIS A 98 -22.71 -14.35 -4.51
C HIS A 98 -21.48 -13.43 -4.39
N SER A 99 -20.59 -13.47 -5.38
CA SER A 99 -19.32 -12.74 -5.38
C SER A 99 -19.51 -11.24 -5.65
N ASP A 100 -18.70 -10.42 -5.00
CA ASP A 100 -18.53 -9.00 -5.35
C ASP A 100 -17.90 -8.82 -6.74
N THR A 101 -17.12 -9.80 -7.23
CA THR A 101 -16.59 -9.81 -8.60
C THR A 101 -17.70 -9.75 -9.66
N GLU A 102 -18.79 -10.51 -9.48
CA GLU A 102 -19.94 -10.43 -10.40
C GLU A 102 -20.62 -9.07 -10.32
N VAL A 103 -20.72 -8.50 -9.12
CA VAL A 103 -21.27 -7.14 -8.94
C VAL A 103 -20.43 -6.11 -9.72
N VAL A 104 -19.09 -6.23 -9.72
CA VAL A 104 -18.21 -5.37 -10.52
C VAL A 104 -18.51 -5.50 -12.02
N LEU A 105 -18.67 -6.72 -12.54
CA LEU A 105 -19.03 -6.94 -13.95
C LEU A 105 -20.40 -6.36 -14.31
N LYS A 106 -21.43 -6.58 -13.47
CA LYS A 106 -22.77 -6.03 -13.67
C LYS A 106 -22.82 -4.52 -13.54
N ALA A 107 -22.06 -3.95 -12.61
CA ALA A 107 -21.91 -2.51 -12.46
C ALA A 107 -21.25 -1.89 -13.71
N TYR A 108 -20.22 -2.54 -14.25
CA TYR A 108 -19.62 -2.11 -15.51
C TYR A 108 -20.60 -2.23 -16.69
N GLN A 109 -21.37 -3.30 -16.77
CA GLN A 109 -22.42 -3.45 -17.78
C GLN A 109 -23.44 -2.31 -17.71
N GLN A 110 -23.83 -1.88 -16.51
CA GLN A 110 -24.86 -0.87 -16.28
C GLN A 110 -24.34 0.57 -16.46
N TRP A 111 -23.15 0.88 -15.93
CA TRP A 111 -22.64 2.24 -15.82
C TRP A 111 -21.32 2.48 -16.56
N GLY A 112 -20.82 1.47 -17.28
CA GLY A 112 -19.53 1.58 -17.97
C GLY A 112 -18.38 1.84 -17.00
N ALA A 113 -17.38 2.60 -17.44
CA ALA A 113 -16.21 2.96 -16.66
C ALA A 113 -16.53 3.82 -15.42
N ASP A 114 -17.70 4.46 -15.35
CA ASP A 114 -18.13 5.27 -14.21
C ASP A 114 -18.63 4.43 -13.02
N CYS A 115 -18.70 3.11 -13.16
CA CYS A 115 -19.06 2.21 -12.07
C CYS A 115 -18.15 2.37 -10.84
N VAL A 116 -16.88 2.74 -11.03
CA VAL A 116 -15.90 2.94 -9.94
C VAL A 116 -16.29 4.06 -8.97
N ASP A 117 -17.06 5.05 -9.43
CA ASP A 117 -17.52 6.18 -8.59
C ASP A 117 -18.48 5.69 -7.50
N ARG A 118 -19.19 4.57 -7.75
CA ARG A 118 -20.15 3.95 -6.83
C ARG A 118 -19.53 2.97 -5.85
N PHE A 119 -18.30 2.51 -6.09
CA PHE A 119 -17.65 1.51 -5.27
C PHE A 119 -17.08 2.10 -3.97
N ARG A 120 -17.44 1.52 -2.84
CA ARG A 120 -16.77 1.68 -1.56
C ARG A 120 -15.91 0.46 -1.34
N GLY A 121 -14.59 0.60 -1.52
CA GLY A 121 -13.74 -0.59 -1.47
C GLY A 121 -12.28 -0.32 -1.78
N MET A 122 -11.52 -1.38 -1.79
CA MET A 122 -10.14 -1.46 -2.23
C MET A 122 -10.07 -2.45 -3.39
N PHE A 123 -9.54 -2.05 -4.52
CA PHE A 123 -9.57 -2.89 -5.71
C PHE A 123 -8.55 -2.51 -6.79
N ALA A 124 -8.15 -3.53 -7.53
CA ALA A 124 -7.68 -3.42 -8.89
C ALA A 124 -8.42 -4.45 -9.74
N PHE A 125 -8.90 -4.07 -10.91
CA PHE A 125 -9.56 -4.99 -11.82
C PHE A 125 -9.22 -4.71 -13.28
N VAL A 126 -9.43 -5.75 -14.09
CA VAL A 126 -9.37 -5.65 -15.54
C VAL A 126 -10.60 -6.34 -16.13
N ILE A 127 -11.31 -5.63 -16.99
CA ILE A 127 -12.51 -6.11 -17.70
C ILE A 127 -12.26 -6.03 -19.20
N VAL A 128 -12.61 -7.12 -19.90
CA VAL A 128 -12.54 -7.25 -21.35
C VAL A 128 -13.96 -7.24 -21.92
N GLU A 129 -14.25 -6.33 -22.83
CA GLU A 129 -15.44 -6.33 -23.65
C GLU A 129 -15.20 -7.27 -24.84
N GLN A 130 -15.85 -8.43 -24.85
CA GLN A 130 -15.60 -9.48 -25.86
C GLN A 130 -16.02 -9.07 -27.28
N ASP A 131 -17.00 -8.16 -27.41
CA ASP A 131 -17.52 -7.72 -28.70
C ASP A 131 -16.66 -6.63 -29.35
N THR A 132 -16.15 -5.70 -28.56
CA THR A 132 -15.36 -4.56 -29.04
C THR A 132 -13.87 -4.81 -28.99
N GLY A 133 -13.42 -5.74 -28.14
CA GLY A 133 -12.01 -5.96 -27.81
C GLY A 133 -11.41 -4.88 -26.91
N ARG A 134 -12.23 -3.92 -26.42
CA ARG A 134 -11.82 -2.90 -25.43
C ARG A 134 -11.49 -3.55 -24.11
N VAL A 135 -10.46 -3.03 -23.44
CA VAL A 135 -10.07 -3.48 -22.11
C VAL A 135 -10.05 -2.30 -21.15
N VAL A 136 -10.67 -2.47 -19.99
CA VAL A 136 -10.71 -1.44 -18.94
C VAL A 136 -9.94 -1.92 -17.72
N LEU A 137 -8.97 -1.11 -17.29
CA LEU A 137 -8.20 -1.33 -16.06
C LEU A 137 -8.59 -0.26 -15.05
N ALA A 138 -8.78 -0.64 -13.79
CA ALA A 138 -9.08 0.32 -12.74
C ALA A 138 -8.29 0.02 -11.47
N ARG A 139 -7.94 1.08 -10.73
CA ARG A 139 -7.31 1.01 -9.42
C ARG A 139 -8.08 1.88 -8.43
N ASP A 140 -8.24 1.41 -7.19
CA ASP A 140 -8.99 2.09 -6.16
C ASP A 140 -8.46 3.49 -5.82
N ARG A 141 -9.29 4.28 -5.10
CA ARG A 141 -9.06 5.70 -4.80
C ARG A 141 -7.71 5.99 -4.17
N VAL A 142 -7.27 5.12 -3.28
CA VAL A 142 -6.05 5.31 -2.48
C VAL A 142 -4.91 4.40 -2.96
N GLY A 143 -5.17 3.57 -4.01
CA GLY A 143 -4.19 2.64 -4.56
C GLY A 143 -3.82 1.51 -3.61
N ILE A 144 -4.76 1.09 -2.73
CA ILE A 144 -4.55 -0.01 -1.78
C ILE A 144 -4.20 -1.30 -2.53
N LYS A 145 -4.87 -1.57 -3.65
CA LYS A 145 -4.55 -2.72 -4.48
C LYS A 145 -3.60 -2.33 -5.61
N PRO A 146 -2.46 -3.03 -5.72
CA PRO A 146 -1.46 -2.71 -6.74
C PRO A 146 -1.88 -3.18 -8.13
N LEU A 147 -1.46 -2.41 -9.15
CA LEU A 147 -1.53 -2.79 -10.55
C LEU A 147 -0.32 -2.24 -11.30
N TYR A 148 0.58 -3.13 -11.71
CA TYR A 148 1.79 -2.85 -12.46
C TYR A 148 1.59 -3.15 -13.94
N LEU A 149 2.25 -2.36 -14.79
CA LEU A 149 2.08 -2.36 -16.24
C LEU A 149 3.45 -2.40 -16.91
N SER A 150 3.57 -3.20 -17.99
CA SER A 150 4.72 -3.18 -18.89
C SER A 150 4.21 -3.09 -20.33
N ALA A 151 4.51 -1.97 -20.99
CA ALA A 151 4.01 -1.64 -22.32
C ALA A 151 5.13 -1.59 -23.35
N THR A 152 4.84 -2.09 -24.55
CA THR A 152 5.63 -1.88 -25.77
C THR A 152 4.69 -1.37 -26.87
N SER A 153 5.21 -1.09 -28.06
CA SER A 153 4.37 -0.75 -29.22
C SER A 153 3.40 -1.87 -29.66
N GLU A 154 3.69 -3.12 -29.26
CA GLU A 154 2.94 -4.29 -29.72
C GLU A 154 1.98 -4.85 -28.65
N ARG A 155 2.23 -4.56 -27.37
CA ARG A 155 1.49 -5.19 -26.26
C ARG A 155 1.52 -4.38 -24.98
N LEU A 156 0.51 -4.65 -24.13
CA LEU A 156 0.47 -4.26 -22.73
C LEU A 156 0.36 -5.53 -21.87
N ARG A 157 1.29 -5.71 -20.92
CA ARG A 157 1.19 -6.69 -19.82
C ARG A 157 0.84 -5.99 -18.53
N PHE A 158 0.12 -6.68 -17.68
CA PHE A 158 -0.24 -6.17 -16.35
C PHE A 158 -0.23 -7.28 -15.30
N ALA A 159 0.09 -6.91 -14.06
CA ALA A 159 0.06 -7.84 -12.93
C ALA A 159 -0.10 -7.11 -11.59
N SER A 160 -0.56 -7.84 -10.56
CA SER A 160 -0.66 -7.35 -9.18
C SER A 160 0.69 -7.12 -8.49
N SER A 161 1.79 -7.56 -9.05
CA SER A 161 3.13 -7.28 -8.53
C SER A 161 4.15 -7.13 -9.64
N LEU A 162 5.18 -6.30 -9.42
CA LEU A 162 6.27 -6.11 -10.38
C LEU A 162 7.07 -7.42 -10.60
N PRO A 163 7.41 -8.22 -9.58
CA PRO A 163 8.07 -9.51 -9.80
C PRO A 163 7.29 -10.49 -10.69
N ALA A 164 5.96 -10.39 -10.71
CA ALA A 164 5.15 -11.19 -11.64
C ALA A 164 5.36 -10.74 -13.09
N LEU A 165 5.42 -9.44 -13.37
CA LEU A 165 5.76 -8.93 -14.71
C LEU A 165 7.15 -9.38 -15.16
N LEU A 166 8.13 -9.38 -14.27
CA LEU A 166 9.49 -9.88 -14.57
C LEU A 166 9.48 -11.36 -14.96
N ALA A 167 8.64 -12.18 -14.30
CA ALA A 167 8.50 -13.60 -14.61
C ALA A 167 7.97 -13.86 -16.04
N ALA A 168 7.28 -12.89 -16.65
CA ALA A 168 6.87 -12.97 -18.05
C ALA A 168 8.06 -12.99 -19.01
N GLY A 169 9.18 -12.37 -18.64
CA GLY A 169 10.34 -12.13 -19.51
C GLY A 169 10.10 -11.00 -20.52
N GLY A 170 11.17 -10.51 -21.12
CA GLY A 170 11.11 -9.45 -22.15
C GLY A 170 10.60 -8.10 -21.62
N VAL A 171 10.85 -7.79 -20.36
CA VAL A 171 10.65 -6.50 -19.71
C VAL A 171 11.98 -5.75 -19.71
N ASP A 172 11.97 -4.46 -20.05
CA ASP A 172 13.13 -3.60 -19.87
C ASP A 172 13.41 -3.42 -18.38
N THR A 173 14.54 -3.94 -17.92
CA THR A 173 14.99 -3.89 -16.53
C THR A 173 16.06 -2.83 -16.27
N SER A 174 16.31 -1.93 -17.24
CA SER A 174 17.18 -0.79 -17.00
C SER A 174 16.61 0.11 -15.90
N LEU A 175 17.50 0.70 -15.09
CA LEU A 175 17.11 1.52 -13.97
C LEU A 175 16.63 2.92 -14.43
N ASP A 176 15.62 3.45 -13.75
CA ASP A 176 15.12 4.81 -13.96
C ASP A 176 15.87 5.78 -13.01
N PRO A 177 16.76 6.67 -13.50
CA PRO A 177 17.52 7.59 -12.66
C PRO A 177 16.64 8.52 -11.81
N VAL A 178 15.48 8.94 -12.35
CA VAL A 178 14.52 9.77 -11.61
C VAL A 178 13.92 8.98 -10.43
N ALA A 179 13.57 7.73 -10.66
CA ALA A 179 13.05 6.87 -9.59
C ALA A 179 14.11 6.55 -8.53
N LEU A 180 15.37 6.34 -8.93
CA LEU A 180 16.49 6.18 -8.00
C LEU A 180 16.72 7.43 -7.16
N HIS A 181 16.65 8.62 -7.79
CA HIS A 181 16.74 9.89 -7.08
C HIS A 181 15.61 10.00 -6.04
N GLN A 182 14.36 9.73 -6.41
CA GLN A 182 13.21 9.73 -5.49
C GLN A 182 13.39 8.72 -4.35
N TYR A 183 13.76 7.48 -4.65
CA TYR A 183 14.02 6.44 -3.67
C TYR A 183 15.04 6.85 -2.60
N LEU A 184 16.13 7.50 -3.00
CA LEU A 184 17.23 7.85 -2.11
C LEU A 184 17.03 9.19 -1.39
N SER A 185 16.31 10.14 -1.99
CA SER A 185 16.08 11.47 -1.43
C SER A 185 14.78 11.58 -0.65
N TRP A 186 13.79 10.73 -0.95
CA TRP A 186 12.44 10.84 -0.39
C TRP A 186 11.94 9.53 0.24
N HIS A 187 12.72 9.02 1.17
CA HIS A 187 12.38 7.88 2.04
C HIS A 187 11.83 6.65 1.30
N ALA A 188 12.48 6.24 0.21
CA ALA A 188 12.08 5.16 -0.69
C ALA A 188 10.72 5.34 -1.40
N THR A 189 10.16 6.55 -1.40
CA THR A 189 8.94 6.87 -2.16
C THR A 189 9.29 7.06 -3.63
N VAL A 190 8.71 6.25 -4.51
CA VAL A 190 8.84 6.37 -5.97
C VAL A 190 7.48 6.71 -6.56
N VAL A 191 7.33 7.91 -7.09
CA VAL A 191 6.04 8.46 -7.49
C VAL A 191 5.45 7.74 -8.70
N ALA A 192 4.18 7.30 -8.58
CA ALA A 192 3.46 6.75 -9.74
C ALA A 192 3.38 7.81 -10.88
N PRO A 193 3.51 7.40 -12.16
CA PRO A 193 3.50 6.02 -12.65
C PRO A 193 4.84 5.29 -12.62
N ARG A 194 5.93 5.92 -12.14
CA ARG A 194 7.28 5.34 -12.19
C ARG A 194 7.42 4.17 -11.22
N THR A 195 8.34 3.27 -11.57
CA THR A 195 9.00 2.31 -10.66
C THR A 195 10.50 2.48 -10.83
N VAL A 196 11.30 1.78 -10.05
CA VAL A 196 12.78 1.79 -10.21
C VAL A 196 13.26 1.24 -11.55
N LEU A 197 12.37 0.63 -12.35
CA LEU A 197 12.67 0.07 -13.67
C LEU A 197 11.99 0.85 -14.79
N ASN A 198 12.72 1.16 -15.86
CA ASN A 198 12.19 1.88 -17.03
C ASN A 198 11.04 1.13 -17.74
N GLY A 199 11.11 -0.19 -17.80
CA GLY A 199 10.10 -1.01 -18.50
C GLY A 199 8.83 -1.30 -17.71
N VAL A 200 8.70 -0.80 -16.46
CA VAL A 200 7.54 -1.02 -15.61
C VAL A 200 6.97 0.29 -15.09
N ARG A 201 5.64 0.39 -15.12
CA ARG A 201 4.88 1.52 -14.57
C ARG A 201 3.83 1.03 -13.58
N LYS A 202 3.43 1.89 -12.65
CA LYS A 202 2.25 1.68 -11.77
C LYS A 202 1.04 2.38 -12.37
N LEU A 203 -0.12 1.74 -12.40
CA LEU A 203 -1.35 2.49 -12.63
C LEU A 203 -1.57 3.42 -11.42
N PRO A 204 -1.71 4.75 -11.61
CA PRO A 204 -1.90 5.65 -10.49
C PRO A 204 -3.16 5.34 -9.67
N PRO A 205 -3.21 5.71 -8.36
CA PRO A 205 -4.43 5.66 -7.58
C PRO A 205 -5.59 6.40 -8.23
N ALA A 206 -6.82 6.00 -7.92
CA ALA A 206 -8.05 6.61 -8.43
C ALA A 206 -8.11 6.70 -9.96
N THR A 207 -7.53 5.74 -10.68
CA THR A 207 -7.44 5.80 -12.15
C THR A 207 -8.22 4.66 -12.79
N VAL A 208 -9.01 5.03 -13.79
CA VAL A 208 -9.57 4.11 -14.80
C VAL A 208 -8.82 4.36 -16.10
N ARG A 209 -8.27 3.30 -16.67
CA ARG A 209 -7.64 3.29 -18.00
C ARG A 209 -8.48 2.49 -18.96
N VAL A 210 -8.86 3.10 -20.06
CA VAL A 210 -9.48 2.42 -21.20
C VAL A 210 -8.40 2.17 -22.26
N VAL A 211 -8.27 0.92 -22.68
CA VAL A 211 -7.35 0.48 -23.72
C VAL A 211 -8.17 0.01 -24.93
N GLU A 212 -8.04 0.72 -26.02
CA GLU A 212 -8.70 0.37 -27.29
C GLU A 212 -7.94 -0.74 -28.01
N PRO A 213 -8.58 -1.47 -28.95
CA PRO A 213 -7.95 -2.59 -29.66
C PRO A 213 -6.69 -2.21 -30.46
N ASP A 214 -6.56 -0.95 -30.85
CA ASP A 214 -5.39 -0.42 -31.56
C ASP A 214 -4.23 -0.02 -30.63
N GLY A 215 -4.42 -0.19 -29.30
CA GLY A 215 -3.44 0.16 -28.28
C GLY A 215 -3.54 1.60 -27.77
N THR A 216 -4.46 2.41 -28.29
CA THR A 216 -4.74 3.75 -27.76
C THR A 216 -5.23 3.65 -26.31
N GLN A 217 -4.70 4.49 -25.44
CA GLN A 217 -4.99 4.46 -24.01
C GLN A 217 -5.52 5.81 -23.53
N HIS A 218 -6.58 5.78 -22.72
CA HIS A 218 -7.21 6.96 -22.12
C HIS A 218 -7.35 6.77 -20.62
N ASP A 219 -6.74 7.67 -19.84
CA ASP A 219 -6.82 7.67 -18.38
C ASP A 219 -7.85 8.69 -17.90
N ARG A 220 -8.69 8.27 -16.95
CA ARG A 220 -9.56 9.15 -16.16
C ARG A 220 -9.23 8.98 -14.69
N ARG A 221 -8.80 10.07 -14.04
CA ARG A 221 -8.74 10.11 -12.57
C ARG A 221 -10.16 10.39 -12.06
N TYR A 222 -10.71 9.50 -11.24
CA TYR A 222 -12.11 9.56 -10.81
C TYR A 222 -12.29 10.07 -9.37
N TRP A 223 -11.21 10.31 -8.63
CA TRP A 223 -11.27 10.83 -7.27
C TRP A 223 -10.06 11.70 -6.94
N HIS A 224 -10.31 12.80 -6.22
CA HIS A 224 -9.29 13.71 -5.72
C HIS A 224 -9.83 14.40 -4.46
N PRO A 225 -9.32 14.09 -3.24
CA PRO A 225 -9.78 14.71 -2.02
C PRO A 225 -9.34 16.17 -1.95
N LEU A 226 -10.25 17.04 -1.50
CA LEU A 226 -9.97 18.44 -1.23
C LEU A 226 -9.66 18.63 0.26
N HIS A 227 -8.50 19.19 0.56
CA HIS A 227 -8.04 19.54 1.90
C HIS A 227 -8.36 21.01 2.19
N THR A 228 -9.65 21.37 2.08
CA THR A 228 -10.16 22.73 2.23
C THR A 228 -11.27 22.76 3.26
N ARG A 229 -11.43 23.93 3.90
CA ARG A 229 -12.56 24.15 4.82
C ARG A 229 -13.85 24.23 4.00
N ARG A 230 -14.87 23.50 4.43
CA ARG A 230 -16.17 23.43 3.76
C ARG A 230 -17.20 24.24 4.52
N PRO A 231 -18.03 25.05 3.83
CA PRO A 231 -19.05 25.88 4.48
C PRO A 231 -20.02 25.11 5.38
N GLU A 232 -20.38 23.88 4.99
CA GLU A 232 -21.27 23.00 5.76
C GLU A 232 -20.71 22.56 7.12
N PHE A 233 -19.40 22.71 7.34
CA PHE A 233 -18.71 22.36 8.58
C PHE A 233 -18.22 23.58 9.36
N ALA A 234 -18.55 24.81 8.93
CA ALA A 234 -18.01 26.04 9.52
C ALA A 234 -18.39 26.25 10.99
N ASP A 235 -19.57 25.78 11.39
CA ASP A 235 -20.12 25.95 12.74
C ASP A 235 -19.82 24.76 13.67
N LEU A 236 -19.09 23.74 13.22
CA LEU A 236 -18.78 22.58 14.04
C LEU A 236 -17.75 22.93 15.14
N SER A 237 -18.13 22.63 16.38
CA SER A 237 -17.22 22.68 17.52
C SER A 237 -16.19 21.53 17.47
N ALA A 238 -15.16 21.57 18.32
CA ALA A 238 -14.21 20.47 18.45
C ALA A 238 -14.88 19.15 18.87
N ASP A 239 -15.93 19.22 19.68
CA ASP A 239 -16.71 18.05 20.09
C ASP A 239 -17.54 17.48 18.94
N ASP A 240 -18.15 18.34 18.11
CA ASP A 240 -18.89 17.90 16.92
C ASP A 240 -17.95 17.21 15.90
N TRP A 241 -16.75 17.76 15.69
CA TRP A 241 -15.72 17.11 14.87
C TRP A 241 -15.31 15.75 15.42
N THR A 242 -15.15 15.65 16.74
CA THR A 242 -14.80 14.39 17.41
C THR A 242 -15.90 13.34 17.19
N ASP A 243 -17.17 13.70 17.32
CA ASP A 243 -18.31 12.82 17.08
C ASP A 243 -18.38 12.38 15.62
N ALA A 244 -18.27 13.34 14.68
CA ALA A 244 -18.32 13.05 13.24
C ALA A 244 -17.20 12.10 12.80
N ILE A 245 -15.96 12.30 13.28
CA ILE A 245 -14.82 11.43 12.98
C ILE A 245 -15.02 10.05 13.59
N LEU A 246 -15.51 9.95 14.83
CA LEU A 246 -15.76 8.66 15.49
C LEU A 246 -16.83 7.85 14.75
N ASP A 247 -17.91 8.48 14.32
CA ASP A 247 -19.00 7.84 13.58
C ASP A 247 -18.58 7.41 12.16
N ALA A 248 -17.78 8.25 11.48
CA ALA A 248 -17.22 7.90 10.19
C ALA A 248 -16.25 6.70 10.32
N LEU A 249 -15.39 6.69 11.34
CA LEU A 249 -14.49 5.58 11.62
C LEU A 249 -15.26 4.31 11.98
N ARG A 250 -16.31 4.40 12.81
CA ARG A 250 -17.21 3.26 13.13
C ARG A 250 -17.80 2.65 11.85
N THR A 251 -18.26 3.50 10.95
CA THR A 251 -18.78 3.05 9.64
C THR A 251 -17.70 2.37 8.80
N ALA A 252 -16.49 2.94 8.77
CA ALA A 252 -15.36 2.39 8.03
C ALA A 252 -14.93 1.01 8.57
N VAL A 253 -14.86 0.86 9.89
CA VAL A 253 -14.52 -0.41 10.57
C VAL A 253 -15.59 -1.47 10.30
N ARG A 254 -16.88 -1.13 10.45
CA ARG A 254 -18.01 -2.04 10.20
C ARG A 254 -18.05 -2.53 8.75
N ARG A 255 -17.86 -1.65 7.75
CA ARG A 255 -17.80 -2.01 6.33
C ARG A 255 -16.75 -3.08 6.06
N ARG A 256 -15.61 -3.02 6.76
CA ARG A 256 -14.49 -3.94 6.57
C ARG A 256 -14.65 -5.29 7.26
N MET A 257 -15.80 -5.55 7.88
CA MET A 257 -16.19 -6.88 8.36
C MET A 257 -16.87 -7.74 7.29
N VAL A 258 -17.19 -7.20 6.13
CA VAL A 258 -17.85 -7.91 5.03
C VAL A 258 -16.95 -9.04 4.51
N ALA A 259 -17.24 -10.28 4.89
CA ALA A 259 -16.53 -11.50 4.51
C ALA A 259 -17.40 -12.73 4.82
N ASP A 260 -17.11 -13.85 4.14
CA ASP A 260 -17.69 -15.18 4.45
C ASP A 260 -16.68 -16.04 5.22
N VAL A 261 -15.62 -15.43 5.74
CA VAL A 261 -14.58 -16.01 6.60
C VAL A 261 -14.35 -15.10 7.82
N PRO A 262 -13.78 -15.61 8.93
CA PRO A 262 -13.45 -14.78 10.08
C PRO A 262 -12.53 -13.60 9.74
N VAL A 263 -12.78 -12.45 10.36
CA VAL A 263 -11.97 -11.23 10.27
C VAL A 263 -11.34 -10.94 11.64
N GLY A 264 -10.02 -10.86 11.69
CA GLY A 264 -9.26 -10.48 12.89
C GLY A 264 -8.78 -9.03 12.87
N VAL A 265 -8.01 -8.63 13.87
CA VAL A 265 -7.40 -7.30 13.98
C VAL A 265 -5.92 -7.42 14.37
N LEU A 266 -5.05 -6.68 13.68
CA LEU A 266 -3.66 -6.48 14.10
C LEU A 266 -3.66 -5.44 15.22
N LEU A 267 -3.30 -5.85 16.44
CA LEU A 267 -3.40 -5.03 17.65
C LEU A 267 -2.00 -4.74 18.22
N SER A 268 -1.45 -3.58 17.94
CA SER A 268 -0.17 -3.12 18.51
C SER A 268 -0.32 -2.49 19.91
N GLY A 269 -1.56 -2.29 20.41
CA GLY A 269 -1.82 -1.52 21.62
C GLY A 269 -1.66 0.00 21.43
N GLY A 270 -1.39 0.48 20.21
CA GLY A 270 -1.44 1.89 19.87
C GLY A 270 -2.88 2.39 19.66
N LEU A 271 -3.07 3.72 19.66
CA LEU A 271 -4.39 4.36 19.51
C LEU A 271 -5.18 3.79 18.33
N ASP A 272 -4.56 3.70 17.17
CA ASP A 272 -5.24 3.38 15.91
C ASP A 272 -5.80 1.96 15.89
N SER A 273 -4.96 0.97 16.23
CA SER A 273 -5.37 -0.44 16.30
C SER A 273 -6.36 -0.70 17.44
N SER A 274 -6.21 0.01 18.55
CA SER A 274 -7.12 -0.10 19.71
C SER A 274 -8.50 0.49 19.40
N LEU A 275 -8.58 1.60 18.64
CA LEU A 275 -9.86 2.14 18.17
C LEU A 275 -10.63 1.15 17.30
N ILE A 276 -9.95 0.41 16.42
CA ILE A 276 -10.60 -0.63 15.61
C ILE A 276 -11.23 -1.70 16.52
N VAL A 277 -10.48 -2.19 17.51
CA VAL A 277 -10.98 -3.20 18.46
C VAL A 277 -12.17 -2.66 19.26
N ALA A 278 -12.07 -1.44 19.81
CA ALA A 278 -13.14 -0.82 20.59
C ALA A 278 -14.43 -0.68 19.77
N LEU A 279 -14.33 -0.18 18.55
CA LEU A 279 -15.49 0.03 17.68
C LEU A 279 -16.13 -1.29 17.23
N LEU A 280 -15.36 -2.35 17.01
CA LEU A 280 -15.90 -3.69 16.73
C LEU A 280 -16.61 -4.29 17.96
N ALA A 281 -16.05 -4.10 19.15
CA ALA A 281 -16.69 -4.53 20.38
C ALA A 281 -18.02 -3.78 20.63
N ASP A 282 -18.06 -2.46 20.40
CA ASP A 282 -19.28 -1.64 20.47
C ASP A 282 -20.36 -2.11 19.47
N GLU A 283 -19.98 -2.55 18.27
CA GLU A 283 -20.86 -3.12 17.26
C GLU A 283 -21.30 -4.58 17.61
N GLY A 284 -20.91 -5.07 18.77
CA GLY A 284 -21.32 -6.38 19.27
C GLY A 284 -20.53 -7.56 18.72
N GLN A 285 -19.37 -7.33 18.06
CA GLN A 285 -18.50 -8.42 17.68
C GLN A 285 -17.98 -9.17 18.91
N ARG A 286 -18.25 -10.47 18.98
CA ARG A 286 -17.80 -11.35 20.06
C ARG A 286 -16.70 -12.27 19.57
N ASP A 287 -15.84 -12.75 20.49
CA ASP A 287 -14.74 -13.66 20.17
C ASP A 287 -13.80 -13.12 19.06
N LEU A 288 -13.57 -11.80 19.08
CA LEU A 288 -12.73 -11.12 18.11
C LEU A 288 -11.27 -11.60 18.23
N ALA A 289 -10.73 -12.20 17.18
CA ALA A 289 -9.32 -12.58 17.14
C ALA A 289 -8.44 -11.33 16.97
N THR A 290 -7.52 -11.11 17.90
CA THR A 290 -6.55 -10.01 17.85
C THR A 290 -5.12 -10.55 17.89
N PHE A 291 -4.20 -9.90 17.16
CA PHE A 291 -2.84 -10.37 16.98
C PHE A 291 -1.83 -9.27 17.26
N SER A 292 -0.83 -9.55 18.10
CA SER A 292 0.33 -8.68 18.31
C SER A 292 1.62 -9.46 18.13
N VAL A 293 2.68 -8.74 17.74
CA VAL A 293 4.01 -9.31 17.60
C VAL A 293 4.97 -8.52 18.48
N GLY A 294 5.88 -9.25 19.11
CA GLY A 294 7.03 -8.71 19.84
C GLY A 294 8.29 -9.42 19.36
N PHE A 295 9.42 -8.81 19.63
CA PHE A 295 10.76 -9.31 19.34
C PHE A 295 11.54 -9.46 20.64
N GLU A 296 12.61 -10.23 20.61
CA GLU A 296 13.53 -10.27 21.75
C GLU A 296 14.16 -8.90 21.95
N SER A 297 14.23 -8.46 23.20
CA SER A 297 14.91 -7.24 23.59
C SER A 297 16.43 -7.37 23.32
N GLU A 298 17.06 -6.31 22.84
CA GLU A 298 18.48 -6.28 22.53
C GLU A 298 19.14 -5.05 23.21
N GLY A 299 20.08 -5.29 24.12
CA GLY A 299 20.66 -4.25 24.95
C GLY A 299 19.62 -3.62 25.88
N ASP A 300 19.50 -2.28 25.82
CA ASP A 300 18.54 -1.49 26.61
C ASP A 300 17.23 -1.22 25.82
N GLU A 301 17.05 -1.81 24.62
CA GLU A 301 15.83 -1.63 23.81
C GLU A 301 14.83 -2.75 24.06
N ASP A 302 13.62 -2.38 24.50
CA ASP A 302 12.50 -3.32 24.62
C ASP A 302 12.05 -3.77 23.24
N GLY A 303 11.88 -5.09 23.06
CA GLY A 303 11.46 -5.71 21.80
C GLY A 303 9.95 -5.80 21.62
N ASP A 304 9.14 -5.47 22.62
CA ASP A 304 7.68 -5.61 22.53
C ASP A 304 6.91 -4.46 23.20
N GLU A 305 5.64 -4.38 22.87
CA GLU A 305 4.64 -3.47 23.46
C GLU A 305 3.43 -4.25 24.00
N PHE A 306 3.62 -5.52 24.40
CA PHE A 306 2.53 -6.41 24.82
C PHE A 306 1.72 -5.86 25.99
N HIS A 307 2.33 -5.07 26.88
CA HIS A 307 1.61 -4.44 27.97
C HIS A 307 0.35 -3.69 27.51
N TYR A 308 0.43 -2.92 26.43
CA TYR A 308 -0.70 -2.15 25.93
C TYR A 308 -1.68 -2.98 25.10
N SER A 309 -1.20 -3.91 24.30
CA SER A 309 -2.08 -4.81 23.54
C SER A 309 -2.88 -5.71 24.48
N ASP A 310 -2.27 -6.19 25.57
CA ASP A 310 -2.93 -6.96 26.62
C ASP A 310 -4.00 -6.16 27.38
N LEU A 311 -3.70 -4.88 27.67
CA LEU A 311 -4.68 -4.01 28.32
C LEU A 311 -5.95 -3.89 27.48
N VAL A 312 -5.79 -3.64 26.17
CA VAL A 312 -6.91 -3.56 25.23
C VAL A 312 -7.62 -4.90 25.09
N ALA A 313 -6.87 -5.98 24.92
CA ALA A 313 -7.42 -7.32 24.74
C ALA A 313 -8.27 -7.76 25.96
N ARG A 314 -7.78 -7.50 27.17
CA ARG A 314 -8.54 -7.79 28.41
C ARG A 314 -9.76 -6.88 28.57
N HIS A 315 -9.65 -5.59 28.21
CA HIS A 315 -10.75 -4.64 28.36
C HIS A 315 -11.94 -4.98 27.45
N PHE A 316 -11.67 -5.46 26.23
CA PHE A 316 -12.69 -5.78 25.23
C PHE A 316 -12.96 -7.30 25.09
N ASP A 317 -12.39 -8.13 25.97
CA ASP A 317 -12.57 -9.59 26.00
C ASP A 317 -12.31 -10.23 24.63
N THR A 318 -11.17 -9.93 24.01
CA THR A 318 -10.79 -10.49 22.71
C THR A 318 -9.99 -11.78 22.87
N ARG A 319 -10.05 -12.65 21.84
CA ARG A 319 -9.17 -13.81 21.75
C ARG A 319 -7.80 -13.35 21.23
N HIS A 320 -6.91 -13.00 22.17
CA HIS A 320 -5.64 -12.38 21.87
C HIS A 320 -4.53 -13.39 21.63
N HIS A 321 -3.80 -13.22 20.51
CA HIS A 321 -2.64 -14.01 20.12
C HIS A 321 -1.39 -13.13 20.16
N GLN A 322 -0.48 -13.42 21.09
CA GLN A 322 0.83 -12.81 21.17
C GLN A 322 1.85 -13.69 20.45
N LEU A 323 2.64 -13.08 19.58
CA LEU A 323 3.64 -13.74 18.76
C LEU A 323 5.02 -13.17 19.07
N MET A 324 5.82 -13.94 19.85
CA MET A 324 7.21 -13.58 20.11
C MET A 324 8.10 -14.13 18.98
N VAL A 325 8.87 -13.25 18.34
CA VAL A 325 9.77 -13.59 17.24
C VAL A 325 11.22 -13.54 17.74
N PRO A 326 11.95 -14.68 17.74
CA PRO A 326 13.36 -14.70 18.08
C PRO A 326 14.22 -13.92 17.09
N SER A 327 15.31 -13.29 17.56
CA SER A 327 16.19 -12.44 16.76
C SER A 327 16.85 -13.19 15.59
N ASP A 328 17.16 -14.49 15.75
CA ASP A 328 17.71 -15.33 14.69
C ASP A 328 16.74 -15.55 13.52
N ARG A 329 15.43 -15.58 13.78
CA ARG A 329 14.40 -15.65 12.75
C ARG A 329 14.30 -14.37 11.92
N VAL A 330 14.58 -13.21 12.51
CA VAL A 330 14.53 -11.92 11.81
C VAL A 330 15.56 -11.90 10.67
N ALA A 331 16.79 -12.28 10.95
CA ALA A 331 17.85 -12.35 9.93
C ALA A 331 17.52 -13.35 8.81
N GLY A 332 16.96 -14.52 9.17
CA GLY A 332 16.55 -15.55 8.22
C GLY A 332 15.36 -15.17 7.33
N ALA A 333 14.49 -14.29 7.80
CA ALA A 333 13.29 -13.85 7.08
C ALA A 333 13.56 -12.74 6.04
N LEU A 334 14.72 -12.08 6.08
CA LEU A 334 15.06 -10.96 5.20
C LEU A 334 14.90 -11.30 3.72
N ASP A 335 15.47 -12.41 3.27
CA ASP A 335 15.38 -12.83 1.86
C ASP A 335 13.94 -13.12 1.42
N GLY A 336 13.12 -13.66 2.32
CA GLY A 336 11.68 -13.86 2.10
C GLY A 336 10.94 -12.54 1.94
N ALA A 337 11.15 -11.63 2.87
CA ALA A 337 10.54 -10.31 2.85
C ALA A 337 10.94 -9.51 1.59
N VAL A 338 12.23 -9.51 1.22
CA VAL A 338 12.70 -8.84 -0.01
C VAL A 338 12.08 -9.47 -1.27
N ARG A 339 11.94 -10.80 -1.31
CA ARG A 339 11.29 -11.50 -2.44
C ARG A 339 9.81 -11.15 -2.57
N ALA A 340 9.14 -10.85 -1.46
CA ALA A 340 7.74 -10.42 -1.42
C ALA A 340 7.54 -8.97 -1.87
N MET A 341 8.57 -8.12 -1.79
CA MET A 341 8.48 -6.71 -2.19
C MET A 341 8.20 -6.58 -3.68
N SER A 342 7.16 -5.86 -4.03
CA SER A 342 6.90 -5.46 -5.42
C SER A 342 7.90 -4.41 -5.93
N GLU A 343 8.39 -3.55 -5.05
CA GLU A 343 9.46 -2.57 -5.27
C GLU A 343 10.31 -2.50 -4.00
N PRO A 344 11.58 -2.04 -4.06
CA PRO A 344 12.40 -1.96 -2.88
C PRO A 344 11.80 -1.01 -1.83
N MET A 345 11.77 -1.44 -0.57
CA MET A 345 11.26 -0.69 0.58
C MET A 345 12.33 -0.67 1.66
N MET A 346 12.59 0.49 2.28
CA MET A 346 13.69 0.62 3.24
C MET A 346 13.29 0.46 4.71
N SER A 347 11.99 0.45 5.02
CA SER A 347 11.53 0.33 6.41
C SER A 347 11.95 -1.00 7.04
N HIS A 348 12.46 -0.96 8.28
CA HIS A 348 12.77 -2.17 9.05
C HIS A 348 11.52 -3.00 9.35
N ASP A 349 10.35 -2.35 9.41
CA ASP A 349 9.05 -2.99 9.68
C ASP A 349 8.65 -4.04 8.64
N VAL A 350 9.25 -4.00 7.45
CA VAL A 350 8.95 -4.95 6.37
C VAL A 350 9.14 -6.39 6.82
N VAL A 351 10.30 -6.69 7.46
CA VAL A 351 10.60 -8.04 7.93
C VAL A 351 9.66 -8.44 9.07
N ALA A 352 9.38 -7.51 9.97
CA ALA A 352 8.46 -7.72 11.08
C ALA A 352 7.03 -8.02 10.60
N PHE A 353 6.54 -7.23 9.64
CA PHE A 353 5.22 -7.46 9.02
C PHE A 353 5.16 -8.81 8.28
N HIS A 354 6.23 -9.21 7.61
CA HIS A 354 6.31 -10.49 6.91
C HIS A 354 6.18 -11.65 7.90
N LEU A 355 6.93 -11.61 9.02
CA LEU A 355 6.90 -12.64 10.07
C LEU A 355 5.55 -12.66 10.83
N LEU A 356 4.97 -11.50 11.14
CA LEU A 356 3.64 -11.39 11.73
C LEU A 356 2.61 -12.04 10.80
N SER A 357 2.65 -11.69 9.51
CA SER A 357 1.69 -12.17 8.51
C SER A 357 1.75 -13.70 8.35
N GLU A 358 2.93 -14.31 8.42
CA GLU A 358 3.12 -15.76 8.42
C GLU A 358 2.33 -16.45 9.51
N GLN A 359 2.33 -15.90 10.70
CA GLN A 359 1.65 -16.52 11.84
C GLN A 359 0.14 -16.24 11.81
N VAL A 360 -0.25 -15.01 11.51
CA VAL A 360 -1.65 -14.60 11.45
C VAL A 360 -2.42 -15.36 10.36
N ALA A 361 -1.77 -15.62 9.21
CA ALA A 361 -2.37 -16.38 8.11
C ALA A 361 -2.74 -17.84 8.45
N LYS A 362 -2.18 -18.40 9.53
CA LYS A 362 -2.55 -19.73 10.03
C LYS A 362 -3.91 -19.74 10.74
N GLU A 363 -4.34 -18.58 11.24
CA GLU A 363 -5.56 -18.43 12.05
C GLU A 363 -6.71 -17.81 11.25
N VAL A 364 -6.43 -16.79 10.44
CA VAL A 364 -7.43 -16.04 9.67
C VAL A 364 -6.92 -15.66 8.28
N LYS A 365 -7.85 -15.46 7.34
CA LYS A 365 -7.53 -14.97 5.98
C LYS A 365 -7.65 -13.45 5.83
N VAL A 366 -8.27 -12.77 6.81
CA VAL A 366 -8.57 -11.33 6.76
C VAL A 366 -8.26 -10.70 8.09
N VAL A 367 -7.60 -9.55 8.07
CA VAL A 367 -7.37 -8.72 9.26
C VAL A 367 -7.66 -7.25 8.97
N GLN A 368 -8.08 -6.50 9.99
CA GLN A 368 -8.07 -5.05 9.96
C GLN A 368 -6.76 -4.53 10.56
N SER A 369 -6.24 -3.42 10.02
CA SER A 369 -4.99 -2.77 10.41
C SER A 369 -5.17 -1.27 10.57
N GLY A 370 -4.48 -0.68 11.55
CA GLY A 370 -4.51 0.77 11.85
C GLY A 370 -3.70 1.66 10.89
N GLN A 371 -3.17 1.10 9.80
CA GLN A 371 -2.36 1.86 8.85
C GLN A 371 -3.15 2.98 8.17
N GLY A 372 -2.46 4.10 7.91
CA GLY A 372 -3.02 5.31 7.30
C GLY A 372 -3.52 6.36 8.29
N ALA A 373 -3.62 6.02 9.59
CA ALA A 373 -4.08 6.96 10.61
C ALA A 373 -3.13 8.15 10.82
N ASP A 374 -1.82 7.92 10.74
CA ASP A 374 -0.81 8.97 10.89
C ASP A 374 -0.87 9.99 9.75
N GLU A 375 -1.02 9.52 8.52
CA GLU A 375 -1.09 10.36 7.32
C GLU A 375 -2.40 11.14 7.23
N VAL A 376 -3.51 10.53 7.65
CA VAL A 376 -4.84 11.15 7.58
C VAL A 376 -5.04 12.17 8.71
N PHE A 377 -4.50 11.91 9.91
CA PHE A 377 -4.74 12.69 11.13
C PHE A 377 -3.50 13.40 11.69
N ALA A 378 -2.45 13.60 10.89
CA ALA A 378 -1.23 14.32 11.27
C ALA A 378 -0.53 13.71 12.50
N GLY A 379 -0.25 12.38 12.46
CA GLY A 379 0.30 11.66 13.60
C GLY A 379 1.83 11.65 13.71
N TYR A 380 2.56 12.07 12.69
CA TYR A 380 4.03 12.06 12.70
C TYR A 380 4.63 13.33 13.31
N ASP A 381 5.83 13.22 13.86
CA ASP A 381 6.55 14.28 14.56
C ASP A 381 7.04 15.42 13.67
N TRP A 382 7.01 15.26 12.35
CA TRP A 382 7.38 16.30 11.39
C TRP A 382 6.22 17.20 10.95
N TYR A 383 4.96 16.83 11.18
CA TYR A 383 3.82 17.65 10.80
C TYR A 383 3.74 19.02 11.49
N PRO A 384 4.10 19.16 12.79
CA PRO A 384 4.10 20.47 13.44
C PRO A 384 4.98 21.52 12.75
N ALA A 385 6.06 21.11 12.06
CA ALA A 385 6.92 22.03 11.32
C ALA A 385 6.18 22.78 10.21
N MET A 386 5.10 22.20 9.67
CA MET A 386 4.29 22.79 8.61
C MET A 386 3.21 23.76 9.12
N ALA A 387 2.85 23.69 10.41
CA ALA A 387 1.74 24.48 10.97
C ALA A 387 1.97 26.00 10.88
N GLY A 388 3.23 26.42 10.99
CA GLY A 388 3.62 27.84 10.93
C GLY A 388 4.13 28.30 9.56
N ALA A 389 4.22 27.40 8.58
CA ALA A 389 4.73 27.74 7.26
C ALA A 389 3.67 28.46 6.42
N PRO A 390 4.02 29.57 5.72
CA PRO A 390 3.13 30.16 4.73
C PRO A 390 2.79 29.14 3.61
N ARG A 391 1.55 29.20 3.11
CA ARG A 391 1.08 28.27 2.07
C ARG A 391 1.97 28.27 0.83
N GLU A 392 2.48 29.42 0.45
CA GLU A 392 3.34 29.66 -0.71
C GLU A 392 4.73 29.01 -0.54
N ARG A 393 5.14 28.74 0.69
CA ARG A 393 6.41 28.11 1.04
C ARG A 393 6.28 26.67 1.53
N ALA A 394 5.13 26.06 1.29
CA ALA A 394 4.85 24.70 1.75
C ALA A 394 5.85 23.68 1.21
N ALA A 395 6.28 23.83 -0.05
CA ALA A 395 7.21 22.91 -0.68
C ALA A 395 8.61 22.96 -0.06
N GLU A 396 9.16 24.17 0.16
CA GLU A 396 10.45 24.35 0.80
C GLU A 396 10.42 23.79 2.24
N ALA A 397 9.38 24.15 2.99
CA ALA A 397 9.23 23.67 4.37
C ALA A 397 9.12 22.15 4.43
N TYR A 398 8.43 21.52 3.48
CA TYR A 398 8.31 20.07 3.38
C TYR A 398 9.66 19.42 3.05
N VAL A 399 10.38 19.92 2.04
CA VAL A 399 11.70 19.39 1.66
C VAL A 399 12.68 19.49 2.83
N ASP A 400 12.70 20.63 3.56
CA ASP A 400 13.57 20.82 4.72
C ASP A 400 13.22 19.86 5.87
N ALA A 401 11.94 19.59 6.08
CA ALA A 401 11.47 18.73 7.17
C ALA A 401 11.58 17.23 6.86
N TYR A 402 11.41 16.83 5.59
CA TYR A 402 11.18 15.43 5.25
C TYR A 402 12.21 14.80 4.30
N ALA A 403 12.99 15.57 3.53
CA ALA A 403 13.96 14.98 2.61
C ALA A 403 15.08 14.24 3.35
N ASP A 404 15.39 13.03 2.92
CA ASP A 404 16.53 12.24 3.42
C ASP A 404 17.87 12.84 2.97
N ARG A 405 17.93 13.32 1.72
CA ARG A 405 19.10 13.92 1.10
C ARG A 405 18.70 15.05 0.17
N SER A 406 19.53 16.07 0.05
CA SER A 406 19.43 17.06 -1.01
C SER A 406 19.97 16.50 -2.33
N HIS A 407 19.63 17.14 -3.45
CA HIS A 407 20.21 16.80 -4.74
C HIS A 407 21.74 16.91 -4.77
N ALA A 408 22.30 17.90 -4.06
CA ALA A 408 23.76 18.05 -3.92
C ALA A 408 24.38 16.85 -3.19
N ASP A 409 23.73 16.33 -2.14
CA ASP A 409 24.22 15.14 -1.42
C ASP A 409 24.20 13.90 -2.33
N MET A 410 23.28 13.83 -3.30
CA MET A 410 23.17 12.69 -4.23
C MET A 410 24.37 12.54 -5.15
N ALA A 411 25.12 13.62 -5.41
CA ALA A 411 26.35 13.57 -6.20
C ALA A 411 27.48 12.75 -5.54
N ASP A 412 27.43 12.62 -4.19
CA ASP A 412 28.35 11.75 -3.45
C ASP A 412 27.88 10.29 -3.42
N VAL A 413 26.60 10.04 -3.65
CA VAL A 413 25.97 8.71 -3.54
C VAL A 413 25.95 7.98 -4.88
N LEU A 414 25.41 8.65 -5.91
CA LEU A 414 25.18 8.05 -7.22
C LEU A 414 26.37 8.28 -8.17
N ARG A 415 26.59 7.33 -9.08
CA ARG A 415 27.45 7.59 -10.23
C ARG A 415 26.83 8.64 -11.15
N PRO A 416 27.62 9.41 -11.91
CA PRO A 416 27.11 10.50 -12.76
C PRO A 416 26.00 10.07 -13.72
N GLU A 417 26.09 8.85 -14.27
CA GLU A 417 25.12 8.30 -15.22
C GLU A 417 23.75 8.00 -14.59
N MET A 418 23.71 7.87 -13.26
CA MET A 418 22.51 7.59 -12.48
C MET A 418 21.95 8.82 -11.76
N LEU A 419 22.63 9.97 -11.85
CA LEU A 419 22.19 11.21 -11.25
C LEU A 419 21.48 12.07 -12.30
N PRO A 420 20.19 12.41 -12.11
CA PRO A 420 19.51 13.39 -12.97
C PRO A 420 20.20 14.77 -12.93
N ASP A 421 20.11 15.52 -14.02
CA ASP A 421 20.69 16.89 -14.09
C ASP A 421 20.03 17.89 -13.15
N ARG A 422 18.83 17.57 -12.64
CA ARG A 422 18.00 18.45 -11.80
C ARG A 422 17.44 17.69 -10.61
N ASP A 423 17.04 18.43 -9.57
CA ASP A 423 16.33 17.87 -8.41
C ASP A 423 14.88 17.51 -8.75
N THR A 424 14.72 16.35 -9.42
CA THR A 424 13.41 15.86 -9.87
C THR A 424 12.45 15.53 -8.70
N SER A 425 12.97 15.27 -7.52
CA SER A 425 12.16 15.05 -6.32
C SER A 425 11.56 16.35 -5.80
N ALA A 426 12.40 17.39 -5.65
CA ALA A 426 11.94 18.70 -5.23
C ALA A 426 10.98 19.32 -6.27
N GLU A 427 11.27 19.19 -7.58
CA GLU A 427 10.38 19.64 -8.65
C GLU A 427 8.99 19.03 -8.51
N PHE A 428 8.88 17.72 -8.34
CA PHE A 428 7.59 17.05 -8.13
C PHE A 428 6.87 17.55 -6.88
N ILE A 429 7.59 17.72 -5.76
CA ILE A 429 7.03 18.23 -4.51
C ILE A 429 6.48 19.66 -4.71
N HIS A 430 7.24 20.53 -5.38
CA HIS A 430 6.80 21.89 -5.69
C HIS A 430 5.53 21.90 -6.57
N GLU A 431 5.52 21.11 -7.64
CA GLU A 431 4.36 20.99 -8.53
C GLU A 431 3.12 20.48 -7.78
N HIS A 432 3.27 19.46 -6.93
CA HIS A 432 2.16 18.89 -6.17
C HIS A 432 1.65 19.87 -5.10
N MET A 433 2.56 20.50 -4.35
CA MET A 433 2.20 21.45 -3.31
C MET A 433 1.53 22.71 -3.89
N ALA A 434 1.92 23.16 -5.10
CA ALA A 434 1.33 24.31 -5.76
C ALA A 434 -0.11 24.11 -6.26
N GLN A 435 -0.59 22.86 -6.36
CA GLN A 435 -1.95 22.57 -6.82
C GLN A 435 -3.00 23.17 -5.87
N ASP A 436 -4.12 23.61 -6.44
CA ASP A 436 -5.31 24.04 -5.68
C ASP A 436 -5.89 22.89 -4.83
N GLY A 437 -6.78 23.24 -3.89
CA GLY A 437 -7.48 22.27 -3.06
C GLY A 437 -6.75 21.90 -1.75
N ALA A 438 -5.92 22.81 -1.24
CA ALA A 438 -5.35 22.76 0.12
C ALA A 438 -5.24 24.18 0.68
N ASP A 439 -5.84 24.45 1.84
CA ASP A 439 -5.93 25.81 2.40
C ASP A 439 -4.65 26.25 3.11
N THR A 440 -3.97 25.32 3.80
CA THR A 440 -2.76 25.60 4.57
C THR A 440 -1.57 24.77 4.06
N ALA A 441 -0.36 25.09 4.50
CA ALA A 441 0.83 24.29 4.20
C ALA A 441 0.69 22.86 4.74
N LEU A 442 0.13 22.68 5.93
CA LEU A 442 -0.15 21.36 6.49
C LEU A 442 -1.19 20.59 5.67
N ASP A 443 -2.26 21.23 5.20
CA ASP A 443 -3.24 20.58 4.33
C ASP A 443 -2.61 20.10 3.01
N ALA A 444 -1.70 20.90 2.44
CA ALA A 444 -0.96 20.51 1.24
C ALA A 444 -0.02 19.33 1.50
N GLN A 445 0.63 19.29 2.67
CA GLN A 445 1.45 18.15 3.09
C GLN A 445 0.59 16.89 3.28
N LEU A 446 -0.50 16.97 4.05
CA LEU A 446 -1.37 15.81 4.28
C LEU A 446 -1.95 15.26 2.98
N ARG A 447 -2.26 16.14 2.01
CA ARG A 447 -2.66 15.72 0.66
C ARG A 447 -1.54 14.97 -0.05
N LEU A 448 -0.30 15.47 -0.02
CA LEU A 448 0.85 14.81 -0.63
C LEU A 448 1.12 13.46 0.03
N ASP A 449 1.14 13.43 1.36
CA ASP A 449 1.45 12.23 2.12
C ASP A 449 0.37 11.15 1.93
N THR A 450 -0.92 11.51 1.94
CA THR A 450 -2.01 10.55 1.74
C THR A 450 -2.13 10.03 0.30
N LEU A 451 -1.77 10.82 -0.71
CA LEU A 451 -1.92 10.44 -2.12
C LEU A 451 -0.64 9.82 -2.74
N VAL A 452 0.52 10.02 -2.11
CA VAL A 452 1.80 9.61 -2.67
C VAL A 452 2.60 8.77 -1.67
N MET A 453 3.07 9.36 -0.56
CA MET A 453 3.95 8.69 0.38
C MET A 453 3.29 7.45 1.00
N MET A 454 2.07 7.59 1.51
CA MET A 454 1.30 6.51 2.12
C MET A 454 1.08 5.34 1.15
N VAL A 455 0.77 5.65 -0.12
CA VAL A 455 0.56 4.64 -1.17
C VAL A 455 1.83 3.83 -1.41
N ASP A 456 2.97 4.51 -1.41
CA ASP A 456 4.24 3.92 -1.85
C ASP A 456 5.07 3.32 -0.71
N ASP A 457 4.74 3.60 0.55
CA ASP A 457 5.35 2.95 1.72
C ASP A 457 4.33 2.19 2.59
N PRO A 458 3.50 2.78 3.49
CA PRO A 458 2.69 1.99 4.41
C PRO A 458 1.72 1.03 3.73
N VAL A 459 1.01 1.48 2.69
CA VAL A 459 0.01 0.68 1.98
C VAL A 459 0.67 -0.43 1.18
N LYS A 460 1.73 -0.11 0.42
CA LYS A 460 2.51 -1.09 -0.34
C LYS A 460 3.12 -2.16 0.57
N ARG A 461 3.69 -1.76 1.71
CA ARG A 461 4.28 -2.65 2.70
C ARG A 461 3.26 -3.64 3.24
N VAL A 462 2.11 -3.14 3.71
CA VAL A 462 1.06 -4.00 4.26
C VAL A 462 0.58 -4.99 3.21
N ASP A 463 0.22 -4.53 1.99
CA ASP A 463 -0.26 -5.43 0.94
C ASP A 463 0.79 -6.49 0.57
N ASN A 464 2.05 -6.10 0.36
CA ASN A 464 3.09 -7.03 -0.07
C ASN A 464 3.38 -8.10 0.98
N MET A 465 3.54 -7.70 2.26
CA MET A 465 3.93 -8.60 3.33
C MET A 465 2.81 -9.55 3.74
N THR A 466 1.57 -9.07 3.77
CA THR A 466 0.42 -9.92 4.11
C THR A 466 0.07 -10.87 2.96
N MET A 467 0.13 -10.38 1.73
CA MET A 467 -0.27 -11.18 0.57
C MET A 467 0.73 -12.27 0.19
N ASP A 468 1.98 -12.18 0.63
CA ASP A 468 2.94 -13.30 0.47
C ASP A 468 2.54 -14.54 1.29
N TRP A 469 1.60 -14.38 2.23
CA TRP A 469 1.04 -15.44 3.06
C TRP A 469 -0.45 -15.71 2.83
N GLY A 470 -1.05 -15.11 1.77
CA GLY A 470 -2.47 -15.26 1.51
C GLY A 470 -3.35 -14.62 2.61
N LEU A 471 -2.89 -13.56 3.23
CA LEU A 471 -3.60 -12.78 4.24
C LEU A 471 -4.07 -11.43 3.65
N GLU A 472 -5.36 -11.12 3.78
CA GLU A 472 -5.91 -9.83 3.35
C GLU A 472 -5.88 -8.81 4.48
N ALA A 473 -5.09 -7.74 4.35
CA ALA A 473 -5.18 -6.59 5.24
C ALA A 473 -6.18 -5.55 4.73
N ARG A 474 -7.05 -5.08 5.61
CA ARG A 474 -8.05 -4.02 5.42
C ARG A 474 -7.71 -2.84 6.30
N VAL A 475 -7.81 -1.63 5.75
CA VAL A 475 -7.32 -0.39 6.37
C VAL A 475 -8.48 0.60 6.57
N PRO A 476 -9.18 0.59 7.74
CA PRO A 476 -10.34 1.45 7.98
C PRO A 476 -10.06 2.94 7.86
N PHE A 477 -8.88 3.39 8.27
CA PHE A 477 -8.48 4.80 8.19
C PHE A 477 -8.39 5.32 6.74
N LEU A 478 -8.33 4.41 5.77
CA LEU A 478 -8.33 4.73 4.34
C LEU A 478 -9.72 4.55 3.69
N ASP A 479 -10.78 4.61 4.47
CA ASP A 479 -12.12 4.80 3.92
C ASP A 479 -12.22 6.21 3.33
N HIS A 480 -12.61 6.34 2.06
CA HIS A 480 -12.56 7.63 1.38
C HIS A 480 -13.51 8.67 2.00
N GLU A 481 -14.66 8.26 2.56
CA GLU A 481 -15.59 9.17 3.23
C GLU A 481 -14.97 9.69 4.54
N LEU A 482 -14.26 8.83 5.30
CA LEU A 482 -13.49 9.25 6.47
C LEU A 482 -12.32 10.17 6.08
N MET A 483 -11.59 9.85 5.00
CA MET A 483 -10.48 10.67 4.51
C MET A 483 -10.95 12.06 4.05
N GLU A 484 -12.08 12.14 3.35
CA GLU A 484 -12.69 13.42 2.91
C GLU A 484 -13.15 14.27 4.09
N LEU A 485 -13.71 13.64 5.13
CA LEU A 485 -14.08 14.32 6.37
C LEU A 485 -12.83 14.81 7.12
N ALA A 486 -11.82 13.96 7.28
CA ALA A 486 -10.55 14.34 7.91
C ALA A 486 -9.80 15.43 7.13
N ALA A 487 -9.88 15.42 5.79
CA ALA A 487 -9.30 16.47 4.95
C ALA A 487 -9.96 17.83 5.18
N ALA A 488 -11.26 17.86 5.47
CA ALA A 488 -11.99 19.09 5.80
C ALA A 488 -11.79 19.55 7.26
N CYS A 489 -11.35 18.66 8.16
CA CYS A 489 -11.13 18.95 9.58
C CYS A 489 -10.03 20.01 9.77
N PRO A 490 -10.22 21.01 10.65
CA PRO A 490 -9.22 22.03 10.93
C PRO A 490 -7.86 21.45 11.34
N PRO A 491 -6.74 21.96 10.78
CA PRO A 491 -5.38 21.48 11.09
C PRO A 491 -5.06 21.52 12.60
N GLU A 492 -5.58 22.51 13.31
CA GLU A 492 -5.37 22.71 14.75
C GLU A 492 -5.90 21.52 15.55
N LEU A 493 -7.04 20.97 15.16
CA LEU A 493 -7.64 19.81 15.82
C LEU A 493 -6.86 18.52 15.53
N LYS A 494 -6.23 18.43 14.35
CA LYS A 494 -5.35 17.30 14.01
C LYS A 494 -4.03 17.35 14.75
N LEU A 495 -3.42 18.54 14.89
CA LEU A 495 -2.14 18.74 15.59
C LEU A 495 -2.25 18.81 17.12
N ALA A 496 -3.45 19.01 17.67
CA ALA A 496 -3.64 19.03 19.12
C ALA A 496 -3.07 17.77 19.79
N ASP A 497 -2.71 17.86 21.07
CA ASP A 497 -2.16 16.76 21.88
C ASP A 497 -0.91 16.10 21.26
N GLY A 498 -0.10 16.85 20.51
CA GLY A 498 1.12 16.34 19.87
C GLY A 498 0.85 15.47 18.63
N GLY A 499 -0.24 15.73 17.91
CA GLY A 499 -0.70 15.02 16.72
C GLY A 499 -1.83 14.03 16.99
N LYS A 500 -2.64 13.77 15.97
CA LYS A 500 -3.89 12.98 16.05
C LYS A 500 -4.89 13.52 17.08
N GLY A 501 -4.91 14.82 17.36
CA GLY A 501 -5.70 15.39 18.47
C GLY A 501 -7.17 15.03 18.44
N VAL A 502 -7.85 15.23 17.31
CA VAL A 502 -9.27 14.84 17.14
C VAL A 502 -9.48 13.32 17.26
N LEU A 503 -8.51 12.52 16.80
CA LEU A 503 -8.58 11.05 16.94
C LEU A 503 -8.32 10.60 18.38
N LYS A 504 -7.41 11.27 19.12
CA LYS A 504 -7.22 11.06 20.55
C LYS A 504 -8.47 11.45 21.35
N ALA A 505 -9.10 12.57 21.02
CA ALA A 505 -10.37 12.98 21.61
C ALA A 505 -11.46 11.92 21.39
N ALA A 506 -11.59 11.38 20.17
CA ALA A 506 -12.48 10.27 19.86
C ALA A 506 -12.11 9.00 20.68
N GLY A 507 -10.83 8.70 20.77
CA GLY A 507 -10.31 7.56 21.53
C GLY A 507 -10.66 7.62 23.02
N ARG A 508 -10.59 8.80 23.65
CA ARG A 508 -10.94 9.00 25.07
C ARG A 508 -12.40 8.70 25.39
N ARG A 509 -13.28 8.62 24.37
CA ARG A 509 -14.70 8.25 24.55
C ARG A 509 -14.93 6.74 24.61
N VAL A 510 -14.02 5.94 24.04
CA VAL A 510 -14.21 4.50 23.84
C VAL A 510 -13.06 3.62 24.34
N LEU A 511 -11.92 4.20 24.70
CA LEU A 511 -10.71 3.49 25.12
C LEU A 511 -10.30 3.85 26.55
N PRO A 512 -9.60 2.96 27.28
CA PRO A 512 -8.88 3.32 28.49
C PRO A 512 -7.89 4.47 28.26
N ARG A 513 -7.83 5.43 29.20
CA ARG A 513 -6.92 6.59 29.07
C ARG A 513 -5.47 6.21 28.91
N GLU A 514 -5.03 5.16 29.59
CA GLU A 514 -3.65 4.65 29.51
C GLU A 514 -3.22 4.29 28.09
N VAL A 515 -4.15 3.82 27.25
CA VAL A 515 -3.92 3.50 25.83
C VAL A 515 -3.82 4.78 24.99
N VAL A 516 -4.69 5.77 25.27
CA VAL A 516 -4.74 7.01 24.47
C VAL A 516 -3.58 7.95 24.80
N ASP A 517 -3.24 8.07 26.09
CA ASP A 517 -2.28 9.05 26.60
C ASP A 517 -0.84 8.47 26.67
N ARG A 518 -0.60 7.24 26.18
CA ARG A 518 0.74 6.63 26.12
C ARG A 518 1.68 7.41 25.19
N PRO A 519 2.99 7.41 25.45
CA PRO A 519 3.97 7.88 24.48
C PRO A 519 3.83 7.11 23.16
N LYS A 520 4.08 7.78 22.02
CA LYS A 520 4.06 7.10 20.71
C LYS A 520 5.15 6.03 20.68
N GLY A 521 4.74 4.77 20.53
CA GLY A 521 5.63 3.65 20.27
C GLY A 521 5.93 3.52 18.78
N TYR A 522 7.08 2.94 18.48
CA TYR A 522 7.43 2.49 17.14
C TYR A 522 7.51 0.98 17.15
N PHE A 523 7.23 0.36 16.04
CA PHE A 523 7.34 -1.09 15.89
C PHE A 523 8.82 -1.48 16.06
N PRO A 524 9.24 -2.06 17.21
CA PRO A 524 10.64 -2.32 17.47
C PRO A 524 11.10 -3.51 16.63
N VAL A 525 12.25 -3.40 15.99
CA VAL A 525 12.97 -4.53 15.37
C VAL A 525 14.45 -4.38 15.71
N PRO A 526 14.86 -4.62 16.98
CA PRO A 526 16.21 -4.36 17.43
C PRO A 526 17.28 -5.02 16.58
N ALA A 527 17.08 -6.26 16.20
CA ALA A 527 18.04 -7.08 15.44
C ALA A 527 18.45 -6.53 14.05
N ILE A 528 17.66 -5.61 13.47
CA ILE A 528 17.97 -4.99 12.16
C ILE A 528 18.40 -3.53 12.32
N ARG A 529 18.06 -2.91 13.43
CA ARG A 529 18.37 -1.49 13.70
C ARG A 529 19.86 -1.23 13.86
N HIS A 530 20.60 -2.22 14.34
CA HIS A 530 22.05 -2.20 14.47
C HIS A 530 22.69 -3.07 13.38
N MET A 531 23.53 -2.46 12.53
CA MET A 531 24.23 -3.14 11.45
C MET A 531 25.41 -3.98 12.01
N ALA A 532 25.10 -5.17 12.53
CA ALA A 532 26.09 -6.07 13.13
C ALA A 532 25.89 -7.54 12.67
N GLY A 533 26.86 -8.40 13.02
CA GLY A 533 26.77 -9.85 12.84
C GLY A 533 26.38 -10.30 11.42
N PRO A 534 25.48 -11.31 11.30
CA PRO A 534 25.09 -11.87 10.01
C PRO A 534 24.43 -10.89 9.05
N VAL A 535 23.66 -9.91 9.58
CA VAL A 535 23.00 -8.87 8.77
C VAL A 535 24.05 -7.98 8.09
N LEU A 536 25.06 -7.49 8.84
CA LEU A 536 26.15 -6.70 8.27
C LEU A 536 26.95 -7.50 7.23
N GLN A 537 27.22 -8.78 7.50
CA GLN A 537 27.93 -9.63 6.54
C GLN A 537 27.12 -9.77 5.24
N ARG A 538 25.81 -10.00 5.33
CA ARG A 538 24.92 -10.07 4.17
C ARG A 538 24.91 -8.76 3.37
N VAL A 539 24.83 -7.62 4.05
CA VAL A 539 24.88 -6.28 3.44
C VAL A 539 26.22 -6.08 2.70
N ARG A 540 27.33 -6.45 3.33
CA ARG A 540 28.66 -6.37 2.72
C ARG A 540 28.74 -7.22 1.45
N ASP A 541 28.35 -8.51 1.55
CA ASP A 541 28.39 -9.44 0.41
C ASP A 541 27.54 -8.91 -0.76
N THR A 542 26.35 -8.37 -0.47
CA THR A 542 25.46 -7.81 -1.48
C THR A 542 26.08 -6.60 -2.19
N LEU A 543 26.57 -5.61 -1.44
CA LEU A 543 27.09 -4.36 -2.01
C LEU A 543 28.45 -4.52 -2.70
N THR A 544 29.25 -5.53 -2.32
CA THR A 544 30.55 -5.80 -2.94
C THR A 544 30.50 -6.87 -4.02
N ALA A 545 29.32 -7.44 -4.29
CA ALA A 545 29.12 -8.43 -5.34
C ALA A 545 29.53 -7.92 -6.73
N PRO A 546 30.05 -8.79 -7.60
CA PRO A 546 30.39 -8.40 -8.99
C PRO A 546 29.22 -7.77 -9.73
N GLU A 547 28.00 -8.26 -9.51
CA GLU A 547 26.77 -7.76 -10.11
C GLU A 547 26.46 -6.33 -9.69
N ALA A 548 26.65 -5.99 -8.41
CA ALA A 548 26.46 -4.63 -7.89
C ALA A 548 27.45 -3.65 -8.51
N ARG A 549 28.72 -4.04 -8.60
CA ARG A 549 29.77 -3.23 -9.25
C ARG A 549 29.51 -3.05 -10.75
N ALA A 550 29.10 -4.12 -11.43
CA ALA A 550 28.79 -4.06 -12.87
C ALA A 550 27.58 -3.17 -13.16
N ARG A 551 26.57 -3.17 -12.30
CA ARG A 551 25.38 -2.30 -12.41
C ARG A 551 25.73 -0.82 -12.25
N GLY A 552 26.72 -0.49 -11.42
CA GLY A 552 27.27 0.85 -11.32
C GLY A 552 26.28 1.91 -10.83
N VAL A 553 25.44 1.61 -9.83
CA VAL A 553 24.48 2.58 -9.26
C VAL A 553 25.19 3.55 -8.34
N PHE A 554 25.97 3.03 -7.39
CA PHE A 554 26.60 3.81 -6.33
C PHE A 554 28.08 4.07 -6.62
N ARG A 555 28.59 5.17 -6.09
CA ARG A 555 30.04 5.43 -6.06
C ARG A 555 30.72 4.44 -5.12
N GLU A 556 31.85 3.88 -5.54
CA GLU A 556 32.59 2.89 -4.74
C GLU A 556 33.06 3.50 -3.39
N GLU A 557 33.57 4.71 -3.44
CA GLU A 557 34.05 5.42 -2.24
C GLU A 557 32.91 5.68 -1.22
N TYR A 558 31.69 5.85 -1.70
CA TYR A 558 30.51 5.98 -0.82
C TYR A 558 30.21 4.67 -0.14
N VAL A 559 30.16 3.56 -0.88
CA VAL A 559 29.92 2.22 -0.33
C VAL A 559 30.99 1.82 0.68
N GLU A 560 32.27 2.03 0.36
CA GLU A 560 33.40 1.72 1.26
C GLU A 560 33.32 2.55 2.56
N ARG A 561 33.01 3.83 2.48
CA ARG A 561 32.81 4.70 3.64
C ARG A 561 31.69 4.20 4.57
N LEU A 562 30.55 3.81 4.01
CA LEU A 562 29.44 3.25 4.78
C LEU A 562 29.79 1.92 5.43
N LEU A 563 30.48 1.01 4.71
CA LEU A 563 30.90 -0.29 5.23
C LEU A 563 32.00 -0.19 6.29
N ALA A 564 32.80 0.89 6.29
CA ALA A 564 33.81 1.12 7.32
C ALA A 564 33.20 1.57 8.67
N ALA A 565 32.02 2.23 8.64
CA ALA A 565 31.32 2.68 9.83
C ALA A 565 29.80 2.49 9.70
N PRO A 566 29.30 1.23 9.79
CA PRO A 566 27.94 0.85 9.38
C PRO A 566 26.79 1.63 10.05
N ASP A 567 26.95 2.02 11.32
CA ASP A 567 25.92 2.73 12.09
C ASP A 567 26.15 4.24 12.21
N ALA A 568 27.28 4.74 11.69
CA ALA A 568 27.64 6.16 11.83
C ALA A 568 26.94 7.08 10.82
N HIS A 569 26.50 6.53 9.69
CA HIS A 569 25.94 7.32 8.58
C HIS A 569 24.43 7.20 8.53
N ARG A 570 23.76 8.31 8.84
CA ARG A 570 22.31 8.40 8.80
C ARG A 570 21.85 9.49 7.83
N THR A 571 20.69 9.28 7.23
CA THR A 571 20.02 10.33 6.45
C THR A 571 19.57 11.46 7.38
N ARG A 572 19.12 12.59 6.82
CA ARG A 572 18.55 13.69 7.61
C ARG A 572 17.36 13.25 8.47
N ARG A 573 16.62 12.25 8.01
CA ARG A 573 15.50 11.64 8.74
C ARG A 573 15.93 10.54 9.73
N GLY A 574 17.21 10.30 9.90
CA GLY A 574 17.75 9.33 10.84
C GLY A 574 17.78 7.88 10.35
N ALA A 575 17.37 7.60 9.12
CA ALA A 575 17.47 6.27 8.53
C ALA A 575 18.95 5.88 8.32
N ASN A 576 19.28 4.59 8.49
CA ASN A 576 20.62 4.08 8.23
C ASN A 576 20.90 4.08 6.72
N SER A 577 21.91 4.87 6.30
CA SER A 577 22.24 5.04 4.87
C SER A 577 22.76 3.75 4.24
N LEU A 578 23.49 2.92 4.98
CA LEU A 578 23.97 1.63 4.49
C LEU A 578 22.81 0.67 4.24
N TRP A 579 21.85 0.62 5.18
CA TRP A 579 20.66 -0.22 5.03
C TRP A 579 19.83 0.16 3.79
N GLN A 580 19.62 1.46 3.56
CA GLN A 580 18.85 1.96 2.42
C GLN A 580 19.42 1.48 1.07
N ILE A 581 20.73 1.64 0.86
CA ILE A 581 21.37 1.21 -0.40
C ILE A 581 21.48 -0.31 -0.50
N ALA A 582 21.70 -0.99 0.63
CA ALA A 582 21.79 -2.45 0.66
C ALA A 582 20.45 -3.10 0.33
N LEU A 583 19.34 -2.54 0.79
CA LEU A 583 18.01 -3.10 0.51
C LEU A 583 17.61 -2.93 -0.95
N LEU A 584 17.92 -1.77 -1.56
CA LEU A 584 17.78 -1.58 -3.01
C LEU A 584 18.58 -2.64 -3.78
N GLU A 585 19.85 -2.78 -3.46
CA GLU A 585 20.74 -3.70 -4.15
C GLU A 585 20.33 -5.18 -3.94
N THR A 586 19.92 -5.54 -2.71
CA THR A 586 19.40 -6.88 -2.40
C THR A 586 18.16 -7.19 -3.23
N TRP A 587 17.26 -6.21 -3.36
CA TRP A 587 16.04 -6.37 -4.19
C TRP A 587 16.40 -6.57 -5.67
N LEU A 588 17.32 -5.78 -6.20
CA LEU A 588 17.79 -5.90 -7.60
C LEU A 588 18.38 -7.28 -7.87
N GLN A 589 19.26 -7.77 -6.99
CA GLN A 589 19.86 -9.11 -7.12
C GLN A 589 18.82 -10.22 -6.99
N THR A 590 17.92 -10.12 -6.00
CA THR A 590 16.86 -11.11 -5.76
C THR A 590 15.95 -11.31 -6.98
N HIS A 591 15.71 -10.25 -7.73
CA HIS A 591 14.88 -10.28 -8.93
C HIS A 591 15.66 -10.40 -10.24
N GLY A 592 16.98 -10.65 -10.18
CA GLY A 592 17.83 -10.88 -11.35
C GLY A 592 18.01 -9.67 -12.25
N ILE A 593 17.88 -8.46 -11.70
CA ILE A 593 18.11 -7.20 -12.40
C ILE A 593 19.63 -7.04 -12.58
N ARG A 594 20.08 -6.84 -13.82
CA ARG A 594 21.48 -6.74 -14.19
C ARG A 594 21.88 -5.32 -14.56
#